data_f867cb380aa888584713510184b89220
#
_entry.id   f867cb380aa888584713510184b89220
#
_cell.length_a   1.000
_cell.length_b   1.000
_cell.length_c   1.000
_cell.angle_alpha   90.00
_cell.angle_beta   90.00
_cell.angle_gamma   90.00
#
_symmetry.space_group_name_H-M   'P 1'
#
loop_
_entity.id
_entity.type
_entity.pdbx_description
1 polymer ?
#
loop_
_entity_poly.entity_id
_entity_poly.type
_entity_poly.pdbx_seq_one_letter_code
_entity_poly.pdbx_strand_id
1 'polypeptide(L)'
;MTNQQMEDLVGRIIQRLRPPVLVMVTAAAGYRQAIRQRLAGCGESLHLALESGIDDGEQWQAIGKTLAAADWQHALPSASYKALLLPFLDYPLAADLLKGSLHSPVARRVHDALLSGLPVLALRYHCDPASELNQLRGAQPDTAYAGHMQATLARLAECGVTLCTMNELLEKLASGREATAAPASSPRRYLTVTDVVNNPALACTPEAQLTDAASDFLKNRKKNLTLNSKPGV
;
A
#
# COMPACT_ATOMS: atom_id res chain seq x y z
N MET A 1 12.18 31.64 -23.23
CA MET A 1 11.33 31.00 -22.20
C MET A 1 11.09 32.03 -21.11
N THR A 2 9.84 32.31 -20.79
CA THR A 2 9.50 33.18 -19.67
C THR A 2 9.71 32.44 -18.33
N ASN A 3 9.95 33.19 -17.24
CA ASN A 3 10.08 32.59 -15.90
C ASN A 3 8.90 31.67 -15.57
N GLN A 4 7.69 32.07 -15.95
CA GLN A 4 6.47 31.29 -15.79
C GLN A 4 6.49 29.94 -16.52
N GLN A 5 7.02 29.92 -17.76
CA GLN A 5 7.16 28.66 -18.53
C GLN A 5 8.21 27.72 -17.90
N MET A 6 9.22 28.28 -17.26
CA MET A 6 10.24 27.51 -16.55
C MET A 6 9.68 26.91 -15.25
N GLU A 7 8.92 27.69 -14.48
CA GLU A 7 8.23 27.22 -13.27
C GLU A 7 7.22 26.13 -13.59
N ASP A 8 6.43 26.26 -14.64
CA ASP A 8 5.48 25.24 -15.10
C ASP A 8 6.19 23.96 -15.57
N LEU A 9 7.36 24.08 -16.20
CA LEU A 9 8.16 22.94 -16.62
C LEU A 9 8.75 22.22 -15.41
N VAL A 10 9.34 22.96 -14.47
CA VAL A 10 9.88 22.44 -13.22
C VAL A 10 8.77 21.75 -12.40
N GLY A 11 7.59 22.38 -12.29
CA GLY A 11 6.43 21.78 -11.63
C GLY A 11 6.01 20.44 -12.26
N ARG A 12 5.97 20.35 -13.59
CA ARG A 12 5.68 19.09 -14.31
C ARG A 12 6.76 18.04 -14.11
N ILE A 13 8.02 18.42 -14.07
CA ILE A 13 9.13 17.49 -13.80
C ILE A 13 9.04 16.96 -12.37
N ILE A 14 8.81 17.82 -11.38
CA ILE A 14 8.64 17.43 -9.98
C ILE A 14 7.44 16.50 -9.81
N GLN A 15 6.31 16.77 -10.45
CA GLN A 15 5.12 15.90 -10.44
C GLN A 15 5.38 14.54 -11.08
N ARG A 16 6.21 14.46 -12.13
CA ARG A 16 6.62 13.17 -12.72
C ARG A 16 7.59 12.39 -11.83
N LEU A 17 8.50 13.08 -11.14
CA LEU A 17 9.46 12.48 -10.23
C LEU A 17 8.84 12.09 -8.88
N ARG A 18 7.80 12.79 -8.44
CA ARG A 18 7.06 12.55 -7.18
C ARG A 18 5.56 12.68 -7.41
N PRO A 19 4.93 11.64 -7.96
CA PRO A 19 3.49 11.68 -8.20
C PRO A 19 2.75 11.82 -6.86
N PRO A 20 1.70 12.66 -6.79
CA PRO A 20 0.91 12.86 -5.59
C PRO A 20 0.14 11.60 -5.20
N VAL A 21 -0.35 11.58 -3.97
CA VAL A 21 -1.29 10.55 -3.47
C VAL A 21 -2.71 11.10 -3.63
N LEU A 22 -3.58 10.34 -4.30
CA LEU A 22 -5.00 10.65 -4.39
C LEU A 22 -5.70 10.17 -3.12
N VAL A 23 -6.20 11.09 -2.31
CA VAL A 23 -6.92 10.77 -1.06
C VAL A 23 -8.41 10.97 -1.27
N MET A 24 -9.19 9.92 -1.16
CA MET A 24 -10.64 9.96 -1.24
C MET A 24 -11.24 9.98 0.16
N VAL A 25 -11.81 11.10 0.55
CA VAL A 25 -12.36 11.32 1.89
C VAL A 25 -13.86 11.13 1.86
N THR A 26 -14.36 10.14 2.59
CA THR A 26 -15.78 9.86 2.77
C THR A 26 -16.33 10.46 4.07
N ALA A 27 -17.64 10.44 4.25
CA ALA A 27 -18.30 11.01 5.41
C ALA A 27 -18.22 10.13 6.68
N ALA A 28 -17.58 8.94 6.61
CA ALA A 28 -17.50 8.04 7.76
C ALA A 28 -16.85 8.72 8.97
N ALA A 29 -17.49 8.61 10.13
CA ALA A 29 -17.07 9.26 11.37
C ALA A 29 -16.06 8.44 12.18
N GLY A 30 -15.20 9.10 12.94
CA GLY A 30 -14.21 8.50 13.85
C GLY A 30 -12.77 8.69 13.39
N TYR A 31 -11.91 9.05 14.32
CA TYR A 31 -10.48 9.31 14.12
C TYR A 31 -10.13 10.38 13.05
N ARG A 32 -11.12 11.13 12.54
CA ARG A 32 -10.94 12.08 11.43
C ARG A 32 -9.81 13.07 11.68
N GLN A 33 -9.80 13.72 12.86
CA GLN A 33 -8.76 14.68 13.22
C GLN A 33 -7.37 14.02 13.31
N ALA A 34 -7.26 12.88 13.99
CA ALA A 34 -5.99 12.17 14.16
C ALA A 34 -5.41 11.69 12.82
N ILE A 35 -6.25 11.11 11.95
CA ILE A 35 -5.84 10.66 10.62
C ILE A 35 -5.38 11.84 9.77
N ARG A 36 -6.14 12.95 9.76
CA ARG A 36 -5.80 14.16 9.01
C ARG A 36 -4.46 14.75 9.47
N GLN A 37 -4.23 14.89 10.78
CA GLN A 37 -2.97 15.40 11.31
C GLN A 37 -1.77 14.54 10.92
N ARG A 38 -1.92 13.23 10.93
CA ARG A 38 -0.85 12.31 10.54
C ARG A 38 -0.59 12.34 9.03
N LEU A 39 -1.63 12.49 8.21
CA LEU A 39 -1.50 12.67 6.77
C LEU A 39 -0.84 14.01 6.42
N ALA A 40 -1.16 15.09 7.14
CA ALA A 40 -0.49 16.38 6.97
C ALA A 40 1.03 16.29 7.18
N GLY A 41 1.47 15.44 8.11
CA GLY A 41 2.89 15.20 8.41
C GLY A 41 3.57 14.12 7.57
N CYS A 42 2.90 13.47 6.63
CA CYS A 42 3.47 12.36 5.88
C CYS A 42 4.54 12.77 4.84
N GLY A 43 4.62 14.06 4.52
CA GLY A 43 5.59 14.62 3.56
C GLY A 43 5.31 14.27 2.10
N GLU A 44 4.13 13.73 1.77
CA GLU A 44 3.66 13.48 0.41
C GLU A 44 2.79 14.65 -0.08
N SER A 45 2.77 14.86 -1.39
CA SER A 45 1.80 15.77 -2.01
C SER A 45 0.43 15.07 -2.05
N LEU A 46 -0.58 15.67 -1.41
CA LEU A 46 -1.92 15.10 -1.33
C LEU A 46 -2.87 15.83 -2.29
N HIS A 47 -3.57 15.06 -3.13
CA HIS A 47 -4.72 15.52 -3.89
C HIS A 47 -5.99 14.95 -3.26
N LEU A 48 -6.91 15.82 -2.87
CA LEU A 48 -8.06 15.48 -2.06
C LEU A 48 -9.33 15.44 -2.90
N ALA A 49 -9.95 14.29 -3.01
CA ALA A 49 -11.28 14.08 -3.54
C ALA A 49 -12.26 13.97 -2.36
N LEU A 50 -12.97 15.05 -2.09
CA LEU A 50 -13.89 15.14 -0.96
C LEU A 50 -15.29 14.74 -1.41
N GLU A 51 -15.91 13.77 -0.71
CA GLU A 51 -17.31 13.42 -0.92
C GLU A 51 -18.22 14.59 -0.48
N SER A 52 -19.36 14.75 -1.13
CA SER A 52 -20.32 15.78 -0.76
C SER A 52 -20.92 15.53 0.64
N GLY A 53 -21.12 16.60 1.41
CA GLY A 53 -21.70 16.50 2.76
C GLY A 53 -20.71 16.18 3.88
N ILE A 54 -19.42 16.36 3.66
CA ILE A 54 -18.39 16.23 4.69
C ILE A 54 -18.35 17.52 5.54
N ASP A 55 -18.54 17.42 6.85
CA ASP A 55 -18.59 18.57 7.77
C ASP A 55 -17.22 19.23 7.98
N ASP A 56 -16.12 18.49 7.84
CA ASP A 56 -14.74 18.94 8.07
C ASP A 56 -13.97 19.23 6.76
N GLY A 57 -14.66 19.53 5.68
CA GLY A 57 -14.08 19.76 4.35
C GLY A 57 -13.01 20.85 4.31
N GLU A 58 -13.23 21.99 4.97
CA GLU A 58 -12.25 23.10 5.05
C GLU A 58 -10.95 22.66 5.73
N GLN A 59 -11.06 21.84 6.77
CA GLN A 59 -9.89 21.33 7.49
C GLN A 59 -9.08 20.34 6.64
N TRP A 60 -9.72 19.61 5.74
CA TRP A 60 -9.04 18.76 4.75
C TRP A 60 -8.33 19.60 3.70
N GLN A 61 -8.95 20.69 3.21
CA GLN A 61 -8.33 21.61 2.24
C GLN A 61 -7.00 22.20 2.74
N ALA A 62 -6.82 22.32 4.06
CA ALA A 62 -5.59 22.84 4.66
C ALA A 62 -4.38 21.90 4.51
N ILE A 63 -4.58 20.59 4.21
CA ILE A 63 -3.50 19.60 4.17
C ILE A 63 -3.13 19.13 2.75
N GLY A 64 -3.87 19.55 1.73
CA GLY A 64 -3.60 19.14 0.35
C GLY A 64 -4.41 19.90 -0.68
N LYS A 65 -4.13 19.65 -1.96
CA LYS A 65 -4.85 20.26 -3.08
C LYS A 65 -6.21 19.58 -3.26
N THR A 66 -7.29 20.32 -3.04
CA THR A 66 -8.63 19.80 -3.29
C THR A 66 -8.94 19.77 -4.79
N LEU A 67 -9.48 18.67 -5.27
CA LEU A 67 -9.97 18.48 -6.61
C LEU A 67 -11.43 18.93 -6.69
N ALA A 68 -11.81 19.59 -7.78
CA ALA A 68 -13.23 19.88 -8.01
C ALA A 68 -14.01 18.59 -8.24
N ALA A 69 -15.27 18.55 -7.83
CA ALA A 69 -16.12 17.36 -7.95
C ALA A 69 -16.19 16.83 -9.39
N ALA A 70 -16.24 17.72 -10.37
CA ALA A 70 -16.24 17.37 -11.79
C ALA A 70 -14.98 16.62 -12.24
N ASP A 71 -13.84 16.86 -11.58
CA ASP A 71 -12.55 16.28 -11.98
C ASP A 71 -12.38 14.81 -11.54
N TRP A 72 -13.16 14.35 -10.57
CA TRP A 72 -12.97 13.01 -10.01
C TRP A 72 -14.25 12.15 -9.93
N GLN A 73 -15.45 12.76 -9.89
CA GLN A 73 -16.68 11.97 -9.70
C GLN A 73 -17.03 11.06 -10.89
N HIS A 74 -16.63 11.43 -12.10
CA HIS A 74 -16.98 10.72 -13.33
C HIS A 74 -15.86 9.82 -13.87
N ALA A 75 -14.61 10.18 -13.65
CA ALA A 75 -13.45 9.41 -14.05
C ALA A 75 -12.30 9.57 -13.04
N LEU A 76 -11.31 8.69 -13.07
CA LEU A 76 -10.05 8.96 -12.35
C LEU A 76 -9.43 10.23 -12.91
N PRO A 77 -8.91 11.12 -12.04
CA PRO A 77 -8.22 12.31 -12.52
C PRO A 77 -7.03 11.93 -13.41
N SER A 78 -6.81 12.67 -14.49
CA SER A 78 -5.80 12.37 -15.49
C SER A 78 -4.34 12.50 -15.03
N ALA A 79 -4.10 13.03 -13.83
CA ALA A 79 -2.76 13.11 -13.25
C ALA A 79 -2.23 11.70 -12.89
N SER A 80 -0.92 11.50 -13.05
CA SER A 80 -0.28 10.29 -12.52
C SER A 80 -0.26 10.34 -11.00
N TYR A 81 -0.75 9.29 -10.36
CA TYR A 81 -0.76 9.15 -8.91
C TYR A 81 0.15 8.00 -8.47
N LYS A 82 0.75 8.16 -7.28
CA LYS A 82 1.54 7.12 -6.62
C LYS A 82 0.65 5.99 -6.07
N ALA A 83 -0.47 6.40 -5.48
CA ALA A 83 -1.48 5.51 -4.91
C ALA A 83 -2.81 6.25 -4.75
N LEU A 84 -3.90 5.50 -4.63
CA LEU A 84 -5.18 5.96 -4.13
C LEU A 84 -5.30 5.55 -2.66
N LEU A 85 -5.63 6.51 -1.80
CA LEU A 85 -5.78 6.30 -0.36
C LEU A 85 -7.24 6.47 0.07
N LEU A 86 -7.75 5.50 0.82
CA LEU A 86 -9.04 5.52 1.50
C LEU A 86 -8.83 5.59 3.02
N PRO A 87 -8.82 6.79 3.63
CA PRO A 87 -8.62 6.92 5.07
C PRO A 87 -9.84 6.45 5.89
N PHE A 88 -11.02 6.39 5.27
CA PHE A 88 -12.28 6.07 5.94
C PHE A 88 -13.06 5.01 5.15
N LEU A 89 -12.42 3.84 4.96
CA LEU A 89 -13.09 2.68 4.38
C LEU A 89 -14.09 2.13 5.41
N ASP A 90 -15.37 2.36 5.20
CA ASP A 90 -16.46 1.80 6.02
C ASP A 90 -17.02 0.51 5.40
N TYR A 91 -17.87 -0.18 6.16
CA TYR A 91 -18.45 -1.44 5.71
C TYR A 91 -19.40 -1.29 4.51
N PRO A 92 -20.25 -0.25 4.40
CA PRO A 92 -21.05 -0.01 3.21
C PRO A 92 -20.22 0.13 1.94
N LEU A 93 -19.14 0.90 1.97
CA LEU A 93 -18.23 1.08 0.84
C LEU A 93 -17.52 -0.23 0.49
N ALA A 94 -17.06 -0.97 1.51
CA ALA A 94 -16.42 -2.27 1.33
C ALA A 94 -17.37 -3.29 0.66
N ALA A 95 -18.62 -3.34 1.11
CA ALA A 95 -19.63 -4.21 0.53
C ALA A 95 -20.03 -3.80 -0.90
N ASP A 96 -20.12 -2.50 -1.17
CA ASP A 96 -20.43 -1.96 -2.50
C ASP A 96 -19.33 -2.33 -3.53
N LEU A 97 -18.07 -2.22 -3.15
CA LEU A 97 -16.94 -2.63 -3.96
C LEU A 97 -16.96 -4.13 -4.29
N LEU A 98 -17.17 -4.99 -3.28
CA LEU A 98 -17.16 -6.45 -3.48
C LEU A 98 -18.37 -6.97 -4.27
N LYS A 99 -19.53 -6.32 -4.12
CA LYS A 99 -20.73 -6.66 -4.91
C LYS A 99 -20.66 -6.11 -6.34
N GLY A 100 -19.75 -5.19 -6.62
CA GLY A 100 -19.68 -4.50 -7.90
C GLY A 100 -20.89 -3.60 -8.20
N SER A 101 -21.63 -3.20 -7.18
CA SER A 101 -22.80 -2.31 -7.35
C SER A 101 -22.37 -0.88 -7.68
N LEU A 102 -21.22 -0.45 -7.16
CA LEU A 102 -20.54 0.81 -7.46
C LEU A 102 -21.45 2.04 -7.40
N HIS A 103 -22.27 2.12 -6.35
CA HIS A 103 -23.27 3.19 -6.20
C HIS A 103 -22.63 4.56 -5.95
N SER A 104 -21.61 4.60 -5.07
CA SER A 104 -20.92 5.86 -4.75
C SER A 104 -19.88 6.23 -5.80
N PRO A 105 -19.63 7.53 -6.03
CA PRO A 105 -18.51 7.96 -6.87
C PRO A 105 -17.16 7.42 -6.36
N VAL A 106 -16.97 7.33 -5.04
CA VAL A 106 -15.77 6.78 -4.42
C VAL A 106 -15.58 5.31 -4.81
N ALA A 107 -16.63 4.48 -4.70
CA ALA A 107 -16.57 3.06 -5.09
C ALA A 107 -16.17 2.91 -6.56
N ARG A 108 -16.75 3.71 -7.45
CA ARG A 108 -16.39 3.71 -8.88
C ARG A 108 -14.93 4.06 -9.12
N ARG A 109 -14.39 5.06 -8.43
CA ARG A 109 -12.96 5.45 -8.59
C ARG A 109 -12.01 4.44 -8.02
N VAL A 110 -12.37 3.79 -6.92
CA VAL A 110 -11.59 2.66 -6.39
C VAL A 110 -11.57 1.50 -7.38
N HIS A 111 -12.72 1.18 -7.97
CA HIS A 111 -12.82 0.17 -9.02
C HIS A 111 -11.91 0.52 -10.22
N ASP A 112 -11.97 1.75 -10.73
CA ASP A 112 -11.14 2.21 -11.84
C ASP A 112 -9.63 2.17 -11.49
N ALA A 113 -9.29 2.51 -10.24
CA ALA A 113 -7.91 2.45 -9.75
C ALA A 113 -7.38 1.01 -9.75
N LEU A 114 -8.17 0.07 -9.24
CA LEU A 114 -7.81 -1.35 -9.24
C LEU A 114 -7.65 -1.88 -10.66
N LEU A 115 -8.56 -1.56 -11.58
CA LEU A 115 -8.47 -1.96 -12.99
C LEU A 115 -7.25 -1.37 -13.71
N SER A 116 -6.86 -0.14 -13.37
CA SER A 116 -5.70 0.52 -13.97
C SER A 116 -4.37 0.12 -13.33
N GLY A 117 -4.39 -0.72 -12.30
CA GLY A 117 -3.19 -1.12 -11.56
C GLY A 117 -2.63 -0.03 -10.63
N LEU A 118 -3.42 1.03 -10.36
CA LEU A 118 -3.04 2.03 -9.36
C LEU A 118 -3.13 1.41 -7.97
N PRO A 119 -2.06 1.42 -7.14
CA PRO A 119 -2.12 0.88 -5.79
C PRO A 119 -3.21 1.54 -4.95
N VAL A 120 -4.07 0.72 -4.33
CA VAL A 120 -5.14 1.20 -3.44
C VAL A 120 -4.77 0.84 -2.00
N LEU A 121 -4.59 1.87 -1.16
CA LEU A 121 -4.30 1.75 0.26
C LEU A 121 -5.53 2.16 1.07
N ALA A 122 -5.95 1.37 2.05
CA ALA A 122 -7.11 1.68 2.86
C ALA A 122 -6.85 1.46 4.35
N LEU A 123 -7.27 2.40 5.19
CA LEU A 123 -7.26 2.21 6.63
C LEU A 123 -8.45 1.34 7.04
N ARG A 124 -8.16 0.24 7.75
CA ARG A 124 -9.15 -0.77 8.11
C ARG A 124 -10.04 -0.43 9.31
N TYR A 125 -9.74 0.65 10.04
CA TYR A 125 -10.34 0.93 11.35
C TYR A 125 -11.88 0.93 11.38
N HIS A 126 -12.53 1.37 10.33
CA HIS A 126 -13.99 1.48 10.27
C HIS A 126 -14.70 0.18 9.87
N CYS A 127 -13.96 -0.76 9.23
CA CYS A 127 -14.46 -2.05 8.80
C CYS A 127 -14.01 -3.22 9.70
N ASP A 128 -12.95 -3.05 10.47
CA ASP A 128 -12.40 -4.12 11.31
C ASP A 128 -13.15 -4.16 12.64
N PRO A 129 -13.96 -5.22 12.94
CA PRO A 129 -14.68 -5.33 14.19
C PRO A 129 -13.75 -5.42 15.41
N ALA A 130 -12.48 -5.87 15.22
CA ALA A 130 -11.48 -5.92 16.27
C ALA A 130 -10.76 -4.59 16.48
N SER A 131 -11.03 -3.56 15.67
CA SER A 131 -10.45 -2.22 15.86
C SER A 131 -10.97 -1.58 17.15
N GLU A 132 -10.10 -0.83 17.83
CA GLU A 132 -10.48 -0.07 19.02
C GLU A 132 -11.69 0.84 18.77
N LEU A 133 -11.75 1.48 17.60
CA LEU A 133 -12.87 2.33 17.20
C LEU A 133 -14.21 1.59 17.25
N ASN A 134 -14.28 0.37 16.73
CA ASN A 134 -15.50 -0.42 16.70
C ASN A 134 -15.80 -1.04 18.06
N GLN A 135 -14.79 -1.44 18.82
CA GLN A 135 -14.95 -1.91 20.20
C GLN A 135 -15.54 -0.81 21.11
N LEU A 136 -15.06 0.43 20.99
CA LEU A 136 -15.62 1.59 21.71
C LEU A 136 -17.08 1.88 21.31
N ARG A 137 -17.50 1.48 20.10
CA ARG A 137 -18.88 1.54 19.63
C ARG A 137 -19.73 0.34 20.06
N GLY A 138 -19.16 -0.58 20.83
CA GLY A 138 -19.84 -1.78 21.34
C GLY A 138 -19.77 -3.00 20.41
N ALA A 139 -18.88 -3.00 19.41
CA ALA A 139 -18.69 -4.17 18.56
C ALA A 139 -18.15 -5.35 19.38
N GLN A 140 -18.76 -6.51 19.17
CA GLN A 140 -18.33 -7.78 19.75
C GLN A 140 -17.59 -8.57 18.66
N PRO A 141 -16.27 -8.80 18.78
CA PRO A 141 -15.47 -9.41 17.72
C PRO A 141 -15.81 -10.89 17.45
N ASP A 142 -16.42 -11.58 18.42
CA ASP A 142 -16.71 -13.02 18.34
C ASP A 142 -18.09 -13.34 17.76
N THR A 143 -18.81 -12.35 17.23
CA THR A 143 -20.13 -12.57 16.63
C THR A 143 -20.01 -13.10 15.19
N ALA A 144 -21.02 -13.85 14.72
CA ALA A 144 -21.09 -14.27 13.33
C ALA A 144 -21.04 -13.08 12.34
N TYR A 145 -21.62 -11.94 12.73
CA TYR A 145 -21.57 -10.72 11.93
C TYR A 145 -20.16 -10.12 11.86
N ALA A 146 -19.44 -10.11 12.97
CA ALA A 146 -18.03 -9.71 12.98
C ALA A 146 -17.16 -10.62 12.10
N GLY A 147 -17.39 -11.92 12.13
CA GLY A 147 -16.76 -12.87 11.21
C GLY A 147 -17.05 -12.57 9.74
N HIS A 148 -18.28 -12.16 9.42
CA HIS A 148 -18.66 -11.74 8.07
C HIS A 148 -17.92 -10.45 7.64
N MET A 149 -17.78 -9.47 8.53
CA MET A 149 -17.00 -8.26 8.26
C MET A 149 -15.52 -8.57 8.01
N GLN A 150 -14.92 -9.47 8.79
CA GLN A 150 -13.53 -9.92 8.59
C GLN A 150 -13.36 -10.63 7.24
N ALA A 151 -14.31 -11.50 6.87
CA ALA A 151 -14.30 -12.15 5.56
C ALA A 151 -14.42 -11.13 4.40
N THR A 152 -15.20 -10.05 4.61
CA THR A 152 -15.30 -8.94 3.65
C THR A 152 -13.93 -8.24 3.47
N LEU A 153 -13.22 -7.94 4.56
CA LEU A 153 -11.88 -7.36 4.51
C LEU A 153 -10.89 -8.29 3.80
N ALA A 154 -10.91 -9.59 4.10
CA ALA A 154 -10.05 -10.57 3.43
C ALA A 154 -10.27 -10.58 1.91
N ARG A 155 -11.53 -10.59 1.46
CA ARG A 155 -11.87 -10.52 0.02
C ARG A 155 -11.44 -9.21 -0.64
N LEU A 156 -11.53 -8.07 0.07
CA LEU A 156 -11.00 -6.81 -0.46
C LEU A 156 -9.49 -6.86 -0.68
N ALA A 157 -8.76 -7.49 0.25
CA ALA A 157 -7.33 -7.71 0.09
C ALA A 157 -7.00 -8.61 -1.12
N GLU A 158 -7.78 -9.68 -1.34
CA GLU A 158 -7.68 -10.54 -2.53
C GLU A 158 -7.95 -9.77 -3.84
N CYS A 159 -8.83 -8.77 -3.80
CA CYS A 159 -9.09 -7.88 -4.94
C CYS A 159 -7.98 -6.83 -5.16
N GLY A 160 -6.93 -6.80 -4.35
CA GLY A 160 -5.80 -5.88 -4.50
C GLY A 160 -5.84 -4.62 -3.64
N VAL A 161 -6.83 -4.49 -2.74
CA VAL A 161 -6.84 -3.39 -1.76
C VAL A 161 -5.86 -3.70 -0.64
N THR A 162 -4.86 -2.86 -0.44
CA THR A 162 -3.94 -3.00 0.69
C THR A 162 -4.56 -2.41 1.95
N LEU A 163 -5.02 -3.27 2.84
CA LEU A 163 -5.55 -2.90 4.14
C LEU A 163 -4.41 -2.66 5.13
N CYS A 164 -4.40 -1.53 5.80
CA CYS A 164 -3.31 -1.15 6.70
C CYS A 164 -3.80 -0.36 7.92
N THR A 165 -2.97 -0.33 8.94
CA THR A 165 -3.01 0.65 10.04
C THR A 165 -2.37 1.96 9.57
N MET A 166 -2.49 3.00 10.37
CA MET A 166 -1.88 4.30 10.04
C MET A 166 -0.34 4.26 9.96
N ASN A 167 0.31 3.46 10.80
CA ASN A 167 1.77 3.31 10.77
C ASN A 167 2.22 2.58 9.49
N GLU A 168 1.60 1.45 9.18
CA GLU A 168 1.85 0.69 7.94
C GLU A 168 1.60 1.53 6.69
N LEU A 169 0.57 2.39 6.72
CA LEU A 169 0.29 3.31 5.63
C LEU A 169 1.45 4.29 5.41
N LEU A 170 1.91 4.95 6.48
CA LEU A 170 3.01 5.91 6.40
C LEU A 170 4.31 5.25 5.94
N GLU A 171 4.61 4.04 6.41
CA GLU A 171 5.76 3.25 5.95
C GLU A 171 5.66 2.92 4.46
N LYS A 172 4.49 2.48 3.97
CA LYS A 172 4.27 2.20 2.55
C LYS A 172 4.40 3.45 1.68
N LEU A 173 3.91 4.59 2.16
CA LEU A 173 4.08 5.87 1.47
C LEU A 173 5.56 6.31 1.46
N ALA A 174 6.30 6.10 2.54
CA ALA A 174 7.73 6.41 2.62
C ALA A 174 8.59 5.47 1.74
N SER A 175 8.32 4.18 1.73
CA SER A 175 9.08 3.18 0.95
C SER A 175 9.06 3.45 -0.55
N GLY A 176 7.98 4.01 -1.07
CA GLY A 176 7.93 4.50 -2.44
C GLY A 176 8.82 5.72 -2.71
N ARG A 177 9.39 6.36 -1.69
CA ARG A 177 10.38 7.45 -1.83
C ARG A 177 11.78 6.91 -2.16
N GLU A 178 12.14 5.75 -1.64
CA GLU A 178 13.46 5.14 -1.88
C GLU A 178 13.57 4.58 -3.30
N ALA A 179 12.47 4.14 -3.90
CA ALA A 179 12.45 3.60 -5.26
C ALA A 179 12.70 4.65 -6.35
N THR A 180 12.57 5.96 -6.07
CA THR A 180 12.86 7.05 -7.01
C THR A 180 14.27 7.66 -6.83
N ALA A 181 14.98 7.28 -5.77
CA ALA A 181 16.35 7.72 -5.51
C ALA A 181 17.32 6.57 -5.82
N ALA A 182 17.70 6.42 -7.08
CA ALA A 182 18.57 5.42 -7.69
C ALA A 182 17.90 4.05 -7.97
N PRO A 183 18.33 3.32 -9.04
CA PRO A 183 18.03 1.91 -9.14
C PRO A 183 18.82 1.22 -8.02
N ALA A 184 18.23 1.14 -6.83
CA ALA A 184 18.73 0.28 -5.80
C ALA A 184 18.62 -1.14 -6.35
N SER A 185 19.75 -1.70 -6.80
CA SER A 185 19.91 -3.14 -6.80
C SER A 185 19.27 -3.63 -5.51
N SER A 186 18.24 -4.49 -5.61
CA SER A 186 17.73 -5.24 -4.46
C SER A 186 18.92 -5.63 -3.62
N PRO A 187 18.92 -5.45 -2.27
CA PRO A 187 20.05 -5.84 -1.46
C PRO A 187 20.32 -7.29 -1.80
N ARG A 188 21.43 -7.54 -2.51
CA ARG A 188 21.84 -8.87 -2.90
C ARG A 188 22.05 -9.62 -1.60
N ARG A 189 21.04 -10.40 -1.20
CA ARG A 189 21.12 -11.17 0.02
C ARG A 189 22.09 -12.31 -0.21
N TYR A 190 23.34 -12.08 0.14
CA TYR A 190 24.36 -13.12 0.11
C TYR A 190 24.00 -14.17 1.16
N LEU A 191 23.82 -15.40 0.70
CA LEU A 191 23.58 -16.53 1.60
C LEU A 191 24.87 -16.87 2.33
N THR A 192 24.80 -16.88 3.66
CA THR A 192 25.89 -17.26 4.54
C THR A 192 25.94 -18.77 4.73
N VAL A 193 27.02 -19.29 5.33
CA VAL A 193 27.13 -20.72 5.69
C VAL A 193 25.96 -21.16 6.56
N THR A 194 25.53 -20.31 7.49
CA THR A 194 24.40 -20.62 8.40
C THR A 194 23.08 -20.78 7.64
N ASP A 195 22.83 -19.92 6.64
CA ASP A 195 21.62 -20.00 5.81
C ASP A 195 21.59 -21.31 5.00
N VAL A 196 22.75 -21.71 4.45
CA VAL A 196 22.89 -22.94 3.65
C VAL A 196 22.81 -24.21 4.51
N VAL A 197 23.27 -24.15 5.74
CA VAL A 197 23.13 -25.28 6.70
C VAL A 197 21.68 -25.47 7.11
N ASN A 198 20.98 -24.37 7.41
CA ASN A 198 19.58 -24.43 7.87
C ASN A 198 18.59 -24.74 6.74
N ASN A 199 18.88 -24.31 5.51
CA ASN A 199 18.02 -24.59 4.35
C ASN A 199 18.87 -24.77 3.06
N PRO A 200 19.34 -25.99 2.77
CA PRO A 200 20.16 -26.27 1.59
C PRO A 200 19.49 -25.96 0.25
N ALA A 201 18.15 -25.95 0.20
CA ALA A 201 17.38 -25.66 -1.02
C ALA A 201 17.57 -24.22 -1.52
N LEU A 202 17.90 -23.29 -0.62
CA LEU A 202 18.17 -21.89 -0.97
C LEU A 202 19.42 -21.74 -1.85
N ALA A 203 20.40 -22.62 -1.71
CA ALA A 203 21.62 -22.60 -2.51
C ALA A 203 21.40 -23.10 -3.96
N CYS A 204 20.27 -23.69 -4.26
CA CYS A 204 19.92 -24.25 -5.57
C CYS A 204 19.08 -23.28 -6.43
N THR A 205 18.68 -22.11 -5.90
CA THR A 205 17.94 -21.11 -6.68
C THR A 205 18.86 -20.38 -7.65
N PRO A 206 18.46 -20.14 -8.92
CA PRO A 206 19.32 -19.54 -9.95
C PRO A 206 19.78 -18.12 -9.62
N GLU A 207 19.13 -17.43 -8.68
CA GLU A 207 19.45 -16.06 -8.26
C GLU A 207 20.25 -16.00 -6.94
N ALA A 208 20.57 -17.15 -6.32
CA ALA A 208 21.26 -17.19 -5.05
C ALA A 208 22.71 -16.76 -5.19
N GLN A 209 23.10 -15.66 -4.54
CA GLN A 209 24.50 -15.27 -4.41
C GLN A 209 25.04 -15.80 -3.07
N LEU A 210 26.04 -16.64 -3.14
CA LEU A 210 26.69 -17.24 -1.98
C LEU A 210 27.89 -16.38 -1.55
N THR A 211 28.12 -16.27 -0.24
CA THR A 211 29.40 -15.78 0.26
C THR A 211 30.50 -16.78 -0.07
N ASP A 212 31.76 -16.31 -0.16
CA ASP A 212 32.90 -17.20 -0.44
C ASP A 212 32.97 -18.38 0.55
N ALA A 213 32.73 -18.09 1.82
CA ALA A 213 32.67 -19.11 2.87
C ALA A 213 31.53 -20.15 2.65
N ALA A 214 30.35 -19.72 2.19
CA ALA A 214 29.25 -20.62 1.87
C ALA A 214 29.53 -21.47 0.63
N SER A 215 30.20 -20.87 -0.39
CA SER A 215 30.63 -21.58 -1.59
C SER A 215 31.65 -22.67 -1.27
N ASP A 216 32.64 -22.37 -0.44
CA ASP A 216 33.67 -23.33 -0.02
C ASP A 216 33.10 -24.44 0.87
N PHE A 217 32.18 -24.11 1.74
CA PHE A 217 31.44 -25.11 2.54
C PHE A 217 30.71 -26.13 1.65
N LEU A 218 30.00 -25.67 0.61
CA LEU A 218 29.30 -26.56 -0.33
C LEU A 218 30.26 -27.42 -1.15
N LYS A 219 31.40 -26.86 -1.61
CA LYS A 219 32.43 -27.61 -2.34
C LYS A 219 33.02 -28.72 -1.46
N ASN A 220 33.34 -28.44 -0.20
CA ASN A 220 33.88 -29.40 0.74
C ASN A 220 32.89 -30.50 1.08
N ARG A 221 31.60 -30.17 1.23
CA ARG A 221 30.53 -31.15 1.47
C ARG A 221 30.35 -32.08 0.24
N LYS A 222 30.43 -31.58 -0.98
CA LYS A 222 30.41 -32.42 -2.20
C LYS A 222 31.64 -33.36 -2.26
N LYS A 223 32.83 -32.89 -1.93
CA LYS A 223 34.03 -33.75 -1.87
C LYS A 223 33.91 -34.89 -0.86
N ASN A 224 33.36 -34.62 0.32
CA ASN A 224 33.20 -35.66 1.34
C ASN A 224 32.14 -36.69 0.94
N LEU A 225 31.10 -36.35 0.21
CA LEU A 225 30.09 -37.27 -0.31
C LEU A 225 30.66 -38.18 -1.42
N THR A 226 31.55 -37.67 -2.27
CA THR A 226 32.22 -38.46 -3.33
C THR A 226 33.30 -39.40 -2.78
N LEU A 227 33.93 -39.08 -1.65
CA LEU A 227 34.93 -39.95 -1.02
C LEU A 227 34.29 -41.15 -0.28
N ASN A 228 33.04 -41.00 0.24
CA ASN A 228 32.32 -42.06 0.91
C ASN A 228 31.53 -42.97 -0.04
N SER A 229 31.52 -42.72 -1.36
CA SER A 229 30.80 -43.52 -2.35
C SER A 229 31.71 -44.46 -3.17
N LYS A 230 32.98 -44.69 -2.80
CA LYS A 230 33.79 -45.77 -3.39
C LYS A 230 33.45 -47.10 -2.71
N PRO A 231 32.84 -48.06 -3.42
CA PRO A 231 32.71 -49.40 -2.90
C PRO A 231 34.10 -50.04 -2.78
N GLY A 232 34.41 -50.51 -1.58
CA GLY A 232 35.57 -51.37 -1.37
C GLY A 232 35.47 -52.65 -2.20
N VAL A 233 36.51 -52.92 -2.92
CA VAL A 233 36.80 -54.23 -3.56
C VAL A 233 37.05 -55.27 -2.46
#